data_44dff2bd4ed6bed55b001660ee09764e
#
_entry.id   44dff2bd4ed6bed55b001660ee09764e
#
_cell.length_a   1.000
_cell.length_b   1.000
_cell.length_c   1.000
_cell.angle_alpha   90.00
_cell.angle_beta   90.00
_cell.angle_gamma   90.00
#
_symmetry.space_group_name_H-M   'P 1'
#
loop_
_entity.id
_entity.type
_entity.pdbx_description
1 polymer ?
#
loop_
_entity_poly.entity_id
_entity_poly.type
_entity_poly.pdbx_seq_one_letter_code
_entity_poly.pdbx_strand_id
1 'polypeptide(L)'
;MKNINNGLFLWQFLISSPNCCKSSKSLFLSHSSPLTLSIFRCFGTKSVTKCNFSEEMKNIRGLNDALRSYENMSRMRPLPSPKQFTQLLSGVVKLKKYSAAIYIFKDMSCNLGGLVDEYTMNVAINSYCLSNRVDYGLSILGWFFKRGCVPDGFTFGTLLKGLFRENRINEAQGLFRKMVKEELCELSVVTYGTVIDGLCKAGNTPMAIEFLRVMEKGRSCKPNTNVYSMIIDSLCKDRMIDSALKLFDEMPEKGISRNVVTYNTLICGLCNLSRWSEVKMLIEEMIGYKLYPDVFTFSSLVDALCKEGLVDEAEDVIHIMKQQNATPDVISYNSLMDGYCLQGRMDEARYVFDSMDSKNVTPNIRSYNILINGYCKKKRIDDATHIFREMPRNGLKPDVATYNTILKGLFRGGRCSEALDFFEELQSVGLIPSFYTYCNMLDGLCRNGEVERALLLLNALEGKGGGKHHLHIGYYSVVIDGLCGAKKLDVARALFNDLPSKGLKPDVVTYTILIKGCCQNGLLEEAKDVLLKMEQASLSPNETTYNVIVKGNLRGGKYEDAAKFFDEMCAKGFSPDSFTFELLLDLLGTTDQNPTIFKMIQKLAPNTLKQKLPSQ
;
A
#
# COMPACT_ATOMS: atom_id res chain seq x y z
N MET A 1 25.36 20.47 -7.19
CA MET A 1 25.26 21.56 -8.18
C MET A 1 25.34 21.15 -9.66
N LYS A 2 25.59 19.88 -10.02
CA LYS A 2 25.61 19.45 -11.45
C LYS A 2 24.25 18.94 -11.97
N ASN A 3 23.24 18.74 -11.13
CA ASN A 3 21.92 18.24 -11.54
C ASN A 3 20.87 19.33 -11.82
N ILE A 4 21.15 20.58 -11.45
CA ILE A 4 20.19 21.70 -11.57
C ILE A 4 19.97 22.11 -13.04
N ASN A 5 20.97 21.95 -13.92
CA ASN A 5 20.84 22.31 -15.33
C ASN A 5 20.03 21.31 -16.20
N ASN A 6 19.74 20.12 -15.70
CA ASN A 6 18.98 19.12 -16.48
C ASN A 6 17.46 19.34 -16.43
N GLY A 7 16.94 19.92 -15.37
CA GLY A 7 15.53 20.28 -15.26
C GLY A 7 15.11 21.34 -16.27
N LEU A 8 15.82 22.46 -16.31
CA LEU A 8 15.56 23.59 -17.21
C LEU A 8 15.55 23.21 -18.72
N PHE A 9 16.32 22.19 -19.12
CA PHE A 9 16.40 21.73 -20.51
C PHE A 9 15.17 20.92 -20.95
N LEU A 10 14.50 20.21 -20.05
CA LEU A 10 13.25 19.51 -20.30
C LEU A 10 12.13 20.49 -20.74
N TRP A 11 12.14 21.67 -20.16
CA TRP A 11 11.16 22.74 -20.38
C TRP A 11 11.17 23.30 -21.78
N GLN A 12 12.35 23.56 -22.33
CA GLN A 12 12.49 24.16 -23.67
C GLN A 12 11.99 23.22 -24.78
N PHE A 13 12.07 21.90 -24.58
CA PHE A 13 11.63 20.92 -25.57
C PHE A 13 10.11 20.72 -25.59
N LEU A 14 9.47 20.70 -24.42
CA LEU A 14 8.01 20.58 -24.31
C LEU A 14 7.28 21.81 -24.86
N ILE A 15 7.91 22.99 -24.81
CA ILE A 15 7.36 24.25 -25.34
C ILE A 15 7.52 24.35 -26.87
N SER A 16 8.54 23.74 -27.45
CA SER A 16 8.89 23.89 -28.88
C SER A 16 8.17 22.95 -29.84
N SER A 17 7.22 22.12 -29.38
CA SER A 17 6.45 21.21 -30.22
C SER A 17 5.01 21.71 -30.46
N PRO A 18 4.74 22.45 -31.56
CA PRO A 18 3.48 23.17 -31.74
C PRO A 18 2.28 22.31 -32.21
N ASN A 19 2.39 20.98 -32.31
CA ASN A 19 1.38 20.16 -32.96
C ASN A 19 0.89 18.95 -32.14
N CYS A 20 0.60 19.15 -30.85
CA CYS A 20 0.14 18.08 -29.98
C CYS A 20 -1.33 18.16 -29.59
N CYS A 21 -2.22 18.47 -30.55
CA CYS A 21 -3.65 18.32 -30.30
C CYS A 21 -4.42 18.09 -31.59
N LYS A 22 -4.60 16.83 -31.96
CA LYS A 22 -5.80 16.43 -32.73
C LYS A 22 -6.26 15.06 -32.25
N SER A 23 -7.41 15.14 -31.57
CA SER A 23 -8.49 14.14 -31.54
C SER A 23 -8.22 12.76 -30.92
N SER A 24 -8.76 12.58 -29.76
CA SER A 24 -9.63 11.43 -29.55
C SER A 24 -10.87 11.87 -28.75
N LYS A 25 -11.88 12.33 -29.47
CA LYS A 25 -13.26 12.33 -29.00
C LYS A 25 -13.72 10.88 -29.01
N SER A 26 -13.72 10.22 -27.88
CA SER A 26 -14.53 9.03 -27.67
C SER A 26 -15.78 9.43 -26.89
N LEU A 27 -16.86 9.31 -27.60
CA LEU A 27 -18.26 9.41 -27.19
C LEU A 27 -18.52 8.83 -25.79
N PHE A 28 -18.91 9.72 -24.87
CA PHE A 28 -19.77 9.38 -23.75
C PHE A 28 -21.13 10.05 -23.98
N LEU A 29 -22.09 9.23 -24.42
CA LEU A 29 -23.48 9.61 -24.44
C LEU A 29 -24.03 9.59 -23.01
N SER A 30 -24.33 10.79 -22.53
CA SER A 30 -25.18 11.05 -21.39
C SER A 30 -26.64 10.75 -21.75
N HIS A 31 -27.32 9.96 -20.97
CA HIS A 31 -28.76 10.01 -20.89
C HIS A 31 -29.21 10.22 -19.45
N SER A 32 -29.70 11.42 -19.26
CA SER A 32 -30.48 11.88 -18.13
C SER A 32 -31.88 11.29 -18.14
N SER A 33 -32.37 11.06 -16.94
CA SER A 33 -33.71 10.65 -16.50
C SER A 33 -34.90 11.46 -17.08
N PRO A 34 -36.16 11.04 -16.88
CA PRO A 34 -36.82 11.38 -15.64
C PRO A 34 -37.80 10.34 -15.03
N LEU A 35 -38.03 10.57 -13.75
CA LEU A 35 -39.07 10.08 -12.87
C LEU A 35 -40.50 10.07 -13.48
N THR A 36 -41.24 9.00 -13.13
CA THR A 36 -42.67 9.19 -12.72
C THR A 36 -43.11 8.03 -11.82
N LEU A 37 -43.67 8.42 -10.71
CA LEU A 37 -44.46 7.61 -9.78
C LEU A 37 -45.72 7.07 -10.46
N SER A 38 -46.12 5.83 -10.13
CA SER A 38 -47.54 5.57 -9.86
C SER A 38 -47.69 4.33 -8.97
N ILE A 39 -48.38 4.60 -7.87
CA ILE A 39 -48.92 3.65 -6.90
C ILE A 39 -50.16 3.00 -7.54
N PHE A 40 -50.24 1.68 -7.53
CA PHE A 40 -51.54 1.01 -7.48
C PHE A 40 -51.41 -0.33 -6.74
N ARG A 41 -52.13 -0.41 -5.64
CA ARG A 41 -52.56 -1.65 -4.98
C ARG A 41 -53.59 -2.36 -5.87
N CYS A 42 -53.44 -3.64 -6.07
CA CYS A 42 -54.57 -4.52 -6.29
C CYS A 42 -54.29 -5.91 -5.77
N PHE A 43 -55.05 -6.34 -4.82
CA PHE A 43 -55.26 -7.73 -4.43
C PHE A 43 -55.93 -8.51 -5.58
N GLY A 44 -55.42 -9.68 -5.90
CA GLY A 44 -56.05 -10.56 -6.87
C GLY A 44 -55.26 -11.85 -7.07
N THR A 45 -55.78 -12.94 -6.53
CA THR A 45 -55.38 -14.31 -6.87
C THR A 45 -55.52 -14.53 -8.36
N LYS A 46 -54.38 -14.80 -9.04
CA LYS A 46 -54.37 -15.48 -10.35
C LYS A 46 -52.98 -15.99 -10.76
N SER A 47 -52.96 -17.24 -11.23
CA SER A 47 -52.05 -17.84 -12.23
C SER A 47 -50.63 -17.28 -12.36
N VAL A 48 -49.64 -18.13 -12.11
CA VAL A 48 -48.22 -17.93 -12.35
C VAL A 48 -47.99 -17.46 -13.79
N THR A 49 -47.97 -16.15 -13.96
CA THR A 49 -47.45 -15.50 -15.16
C THR A 49 -45.91 -15.57 -15.10
N LYS A 50 -45.31 -15.88 -16.25
CA LYS A 50 -43.86 -15.78 -16.49
C LYS A 50 -43.37 -14.42 -15.97
N CYS A 51 -42.89 -14.37 -14.72
CA CYS A 51 -42.17 -13.20 -14.21
C CYS A 51 -40.98 -12.92 -15.10
N ASN A 52 -40.82 -11.68 -15.53
CA ASN A 52 -39.65 -11.21 -16.27
C ASN A 52 -38.46 -11.18 -15.31
N PHE A 53 -37.88 -12.35 -15.06
CA PHE A 53 -36.75 -12.59 -14.13
C PHE A 53 -35.57 -11.65 -14.39
N SER A 54 -35.40 -11.21 -15.67
CA SER A 54 -34.34 -10.28 -16.06
C SER A 54 -34.50 -8.88 -15.47
N GLU A 55 -35.75 -8.45 -15.16
CA GLU A 55 -36.01 -7.14 -14.55
C GLU A 55 -35.92 -7.20 -13.00
N GLU A 56 -36.36 -8.29 -12.37
CA GLU A 56 -36.21 -8.47 -10.92
C GLU A 56 -34.72 -8.53 -10.53
N MET A 57 -33.87 -9.17 -11.34
CA MET A 57 -32.42 -9.24 -11.12
C MET A 57 -31.71 -7.89 -11.24
N LYS A 58 -32.24 -6.96 -12.06
CA LYS A 58 -31.68 -5.59 -12.18
C LYS A 58 -32.04 -4.71 -10.97
N ASN A 59 -33.04 -5.10 -10.20
CA ASN A 59 -33.57 -4.34 -9.06
C ASN A 59 -33.02 -4.78 -7.69
N ILE A 60 -32.10 -5.75 -7.64
CA ILE A 60 -31.45 -6.17 -6.39
C ILE A 60 -30.50 -5.05 -5.94
N ARG A 61 -30.93 -4.25 -4.98
CA ARG A 61 -30.16 -3.15 -4.40
C ARG A 61 -29.47 -3.51 -3.07
N GLY A 62 -29.87 -4.64 -2.46
CA GLY A 62 -29.39 -5.04 -1.16
C GLY A 62 -29.37 -6.54 -0.93
N LEU A 63 -28.76 -6.95 0.18
CA LEU A 63 -28.68 -8.36 0.58
C LEU A 63 -30.06 -8.98 0.86
N ASN A 64 -30.93 -8.22 1.51
CA ASN A 64 -32.27 -8.69 1.87
C ASN A 64 -33.12 -8.99 0.62
N ASP A 65 -32.97 -8.16 -0.41
CA ASP A 65 -33.68 -8.37 -1.69
C ASP A 65 -33.16 -9.66 -2.37
N ALA A 66 -31.84 -9.87 -2.35
CA ALA A 66 -31.24 -11.06 -2.94
C ALA A 66 -31.64 -12.36 -2.22
N LEU A 67 -31.69 -12.35 -0.88
CA LEU A 67 -32.12 -13.50 -0.08
C LEU A 67 -33.60 -13.80 -0.30
N ARG A 68 -34.43 -12.78 -0.34
CA ARG A 68 -35.89 -12.94 -0.62
C ARG A 68 -36.11 -13.48 -2.03
N SER A 69 -35.36 -13.01 -3.03
CA SER A 69 -35.43 -13.56 -4.39
C SER A 69 -35.00 -15.03 -4.41
N TYR A 70 -33.95 -15.40 -3.66
CA TYR A 70 -33.51 -16.78 -3.54
C TYR A 70 -34.59 -17.68 -2.93
N GLU A 71 -35.22 -17.27 -1.83
CA GLU A 71 -36.29 -18.01 -1.18
C GLU A 71 -37.50 -18.21 -2.12
N ASN A 72 -37.86 -17.17 -2.88
CA ASN A 72 -38.94 -17.28 -3.87
C ASN A 72 -38.58 -18.29 -4.96
N MET A 73 -37.33 -18.20 -5.50
CA MET A 73 -36.84 -19.11 -6.54
C MET A 73 -36.80 -20.55 -6.07
N SER A 74 -36.39 -20.83 -4.85
CA SER A 74 -36.30 -22.18 -4.30
C SER A 74 -37.67 -22.85 -4.07
N ARG A 75 -38.72 -22.06 -3.91
CA ARG A 75 -40.12 -22.54 -3.73
C ARG A 75 -40.90 -22.69 -5.04
N MET A 76 -40.40 -22.15 -6.16
CA MET A 76 -41.08 -22.25 -7.46
C MET A 76 -41.18 -23.72 -7.93
N ARG A 77 -42.27 -24.04 -8.61
CA ARG A 77 -42.45 -25.34 -9.30
C ARG A 77 -43.05 -25.07 -10.69
N PRO A 78 -42.35 -25.39 -11.79
CA PRO A 78 -41.00 -26.01 -11.85
C PRO A 78 -39.91 -25.06 -11.34
N LEU A 79 -38.78 -25.61 -10.89
CA LEU A 79 -37.63 -24.85 -10.40
C LEU A 79 -37.02 -24.01 -11.54
N PRO A 80 -36.53 -22.79 -11.25
CA PRO A 80 -35.78 -21.97 -12.20
C PRO A 80 -34.54 -22.72 -12.72
N SER A 81 -34.03 -22.28 -13.90
CA SER A 81 -32.85 -22.88 -14.50
C SER A 81 -31.56 -22.57 -13.69
N PRO A 82 -30.51 -23.42 -13.77
CA PRO A 82 -29.21 -23.16 -13.14
C PRO A 82 -28.66 -21.79 -13.47
N LYS A 83 -28.84 -21.33 -14.72
CA LYS A 83 -28.39 -20.01 -15.19
C LYS A 83 -29.01 -18.86 -14.37
N GLN A 84 -30.26 -18.97 -13.96
CA GLN A 84 -30.94 -17.93 -13.16
C GLN A 84 -30.39 -17.88 -11.74
N PHE A 85 -30.10 -19.02 -11.14
CA PHE A 85 -29.42 -19.08 -9.84
C PHE A 85 -27.98 -18.54 -9.91
N THR A 86 -27.24 -18.83 -10.97
CA THR A 86 -25.90 -18.28 -11.20
C THR A 86 -25.93 -16.76 -11.35
N GLN A 87 -26.93 -16.20 -12.02
CA GLN A 87 -27.12 -14.75 -12.15
C GLN A 87 -27.36 -14.11 -10.77
N LEU A 88 -28.22 -14.71 -9.94
CA LEU A 88 -28.46 -14.26 -8.57
C LEU A 88 -27.18 -14.27 -7.73
N LEU A 89 -26.46 -15.40 -7.73
CA LEU A 89 -25.19 -15.53 -7.01
C LEU A 89 -24.17 -14.47 -7.45
N SER A 90 -24.05 -14.27 -8.76
CA SER A 90 -23.16 -13.24 -9.34
C SER A 90 -23.58 -11.83 -8.89
N GLY A 91 -24.87 -11.57 -8.76
CA GLY A 91 -25.40 -10.31 -8.22
C GLY A 91 -24.99 -10.11 -6.75
N VAL A 92 -25.12 -11.16 -5.92
CA VAL A 92 -24.71 -11.12 -4.50
C VAL A 92 -23.20 -10.91 -4.36
N VAL A 93 -22.39 -11.52 -5.23
CA VAL A 93 -20.92 -11.30 -5.28
C VAL A 93 -20.58 -9.86 -5.65
N LYS A 94 -21.29 -9.25 -6.61
CA LYS A 94 -21.12 -7.82 -6.96
C LYS A 94 -21.42 -6.88 -5.79
N LEU A 95 -22.38 -7.25 -4.92
CA LEU A 95 -22.67 -6.54 -3.68
C LEU A 95 -21.60 -6.77 -2.58
N LYS A 96 -20.53 -7.48 -2.89
CA LYS A 96 -19.45 -7.85 -1.95
C LYS A 96 -19.93 -8.64 -0.72
N LYS A 97 -21.07 -9.36 -0.82
CA LYS A 97 -21.65 -10.19 0.27
C LYS A 97 -21.29 -11.66 0.07
N TYR A 98 -19.99 -11.96 0.10
CA TYR A 98 -19.44 -13.27 -0.24
C TYR A 98 -19.98 -14.40 0.65
N SER A 99 -20.14 -14.16 1.97
CA SER A 99 -20.68 -15.15 2.90
C SER A 99 -22.11 -15.57 2.55
N ALA A 100 -22.92 -14.64 2.05
CA ALA A 100 -24.27 -14.94 1.60
C ALA A 100 -24.29 -15.74 0.30
N ALA A 101 -23.39 -15.43 -0.65
CA ALA A 101 -23.22 -16.21 -1.87
C ALA A 101 -22.80 -17.65 -1.54
N ILE A 102 -21.90 -17.84 -0.60
CA ILE A 102 -21.47 -19.16 -0.11
C ILE A 102 -22.64 -19.92 0.54
N TYR A 103 -23.44 -19.22 1.36
CA TYR A 103 -24.62 -19.83 1.98
C TYR A 103 -25.62 -20.33 0.93
N ILE A 104 -25.99 -19.47 -0.03
CA ILE A 104 -26.88 -19.82 -1.14
C ILE A 104 -26.33 -21.01 -1.93
N PHE A 105 -25.04 -21.01 -2.28
CA PHE A 105 -24.42 -22.12 -3.00
C PHE A 105 -24.50 -23.44 -2.21
N LYS A 106 -24.22 -23.41 -0.90
CA LYS A 106 -24.34 -24.60 -0.05
C LYS A 106 -25.77 -25.13 -0.01
N ASP A 107 -26.73 -24.25 0.16
CA ASP A 107 -28.15 -24.63 0.19
C ASP A 107 -28.60 -25.22 -1.15
N MET A 108 -28.22 -24.64 -2.27
CA MET A 108 -28.43 -25.17 -3.61
C MET A 108 -27.84 -26.58 -3.78
N SER A 109 -26.62 -26.78 -3.29
CA SER A 109 -25.92 -28.05 -3.43
C SER A 109 -26.50 -29.16 -2.58
N CYS A 110 -27.07 -28.83 -1.40
CA CYS A 110 -27.65 -29.79 -0.48
C CYS A 110 -29.15 -30.10 -0.77
N ASN A 111 -29.92 -29.05 -1.05
CA ASN A 111 -31.37 -29.12 -1.05
C ASN A 111 -32.01 -29.11 -2.45
N LEU A 112 -31.30 -28.56 -3.45
CA LEU A 112 -31.81 -28.44 -4.82
C LEU A 112 -31.10 -29.36 -5.83
N GLY A 113 -30.38 -30.34 -5.36
CA GLY A 113 -29.86 -31.61 -5.94
C GLY A 113 -29.35 -31.58 -7.37
N GLY A 114 -29.54 -30.93 -8.29
CA GLY A 114 -29.09 -31.00 -9.70
C GLY A 114 -28.86 -29.65 -10.37
N LEU A 115 -29.09 -28.56 -9.64
CA LEU A 115 -29.06 -27.21 -10.18
C LEU A 115 -27.68 -26.53 -10.10
N VAL A 116 -26.67 -27.28 -9.66
CA VAL A 116 -25.28 -26.77 -9.60
C VAL A 116 -24.55 -27.16 -10.88
N ASP A 117 -24.30 -26.21 -11.73
CA ASP A 117 -23.51 -26.33 -12.96
C ASP A 117 -22.07 -25.78 -12.76
N GLU A 118 -21.25 -25.88 -13.79
CA GLU A 118 -19.86 -25.39 -13.79
C GLU A 118 -19.77 -23.89 -13.48
N TYR A 119 -20.69 -23.09 -14.01
CA TYR A 119 -20.73 -21.65 -13.79
C TYR A 119 -21.05 -21.33 -12.31
N THR A 120 -22.00 -22.05 -11.72
CA THR A 120 -22.34 -21.89 -10.30
C THR A 120 -21.16 -22.27 -9.40
N MET A 121 -20.44 -23.36 -9.73
CA MET A 121 -19.23 -23.77 -9.02
C MET A 121 -18.14 -22.71 -9.13
N ASN A 122 -17.94 -22.10 -10.31
CA ASN A 122 -16.98 -21.03 -10.51
C ASN A 122 -17.30 -19.77 -9.69
N VAL A 123 -18.59 -19.39 -9.58
CA VAL A 123 -19.02 -18.28 -8.71
C VAL A 123 -18.77 -18.60 -7.24
N ALA A 124 -18.97 -19.86 -6.82
CA ALA A 124 -18.68 -20.29 -5.47
C ALA A 124 -17.15 -20.27 -5.16
N ILE A 125 -16.32 -20.80 -6.07
CA ILE A 125 -14.84 -20.71 -5.97
C ILE A 125 -14.42 -19.26 -5.80
N ASN A 126 -14.93 -18.36 -6.66
CA ASN A 126 -14.63 -16.94 -6.58
C ASN A 126 -15.05 -16.33 -5.23
N SER A 127 -16.22 -16.71 -4.71
CA SER A 127 -16.72 -16.23 -3.42
C SER A 127 -15.84 -16.69 -2.25
N TYR A 128 -15.36 -17.94 -2.28
CA TYR A 128 -14.41 -18.44 -1.29
C TYR A 128 -13.05 -17.74 -1.38
N CYS A 129 -12.51 -17.57 -2.58
CA CYS A 129 -11.25 -16.83 -2.81
C CYS A 129 -11.34 -15.37 -2.34
N LEU A 130 -12.48 -14.72 -2.61
CA LEU A 130 -12.71 -13.33 -2.16
C LEU A 130 -12.92 -13.22 -0.63
N SER A 131 -13.26 -14.33 0.04
CA SER A 131 -13.41 -14.41 1.50
C SER A 131 -12.14 -14.88 2.22
N ASN A 132 -11.01 -14.97 1.54
CA ASN A 132 -9.74 -15.53 2.04
C ASN A 132 -9.94 -16.95 2.62
N ARG A 133 -10.56 -17.84 1.82
CA ARG A 133 -10.83 -19.25 2.16
C ARG A 133 -10.57 -20.13 0.95
N VAL A 134 -9.40 -20.01 0.34
CA VAL A 134 -9.06 -20.70 -0.92
C VAL A 134 -9.11 -22.23 -0.79
N ASP A 135 -8.88 -22.81 0.40
CA ASP A 135 -8.95 -24.25 0.61
C ASP A 135 -10.32 -24.84 0.26
N TYR A 136 -11.40 -24.11 0.58
CA TYR A 136 -12.74 -24.50 0.17
C TYR A 136 -12.94 -24.38 -1.35
N GLY A 137 -12.31 -23.40 -1.98
CA GLY A 137 -12.27 -23.26 -3.44
C GLY A 137 -11.60 -24.46 -4.10
N LEU A 138 -10.45 -24.90 -3.56
CA LEU A 138 -9.75 -26.11 -4.00
C LEU A 138 -10.58 -27.38 -3.77
N SER A 139 -11.36 -27.43 -2.69
CA SER A 139 -12.29 -28.54 -2.43
C SER A 139 -13.40 -28.61 -3.49
N ILE A 140 -13.91 -27.47 -3.97
CA ILE A 140 -14.87 -27.40 -5.07
C ILE A 140 -14.22 -27.87 -6.38
N LEU A 141 -12.94 -27.53 -6.63
CA LEU A 141 -12.22 -28.05 -7.78
C LEU A 141 -12.19 -29.58 -7.79
N GLY A 142 -11.96 -30.21 -6.62
CA GLY A 142 -12.10 -31.67 -6.47
C GLY A 142 -13.50 -32.19 -6.82
N TRP A 143 -14.52 -31.37 -6.59
CA TRP A 143 -15.91 -31.72 -6.93
C TRP A 143 -16.19 -31.62 -8.44
N PHE A 144 -15.53 -30.68 -9.17
CA PHE A 144 -15.54 -30.66 -10.63
C PHE A 144 -15.14 -32.01 -11.21
N PHE A 145 -14.00 -32.54 -10.79
CA PHE A 145 -13.48 -33.82 -11.28
C PHE A 145 -14.42 -34.98 -10.94
N LYS A 146 -15.00 -35.01 -9.74
CA LYS A 146 -15.94 -36.07 -9.33
C LYS A 146 -17.24 -36.09 -10.16
N ARG A 147 -17.63 -34.94 -10.73
CA ARG A 147 -18.80 -34.82 -11.60
C ARG A 147 -18.47 -35.02 -13.09
N GLY A 148 -17.22 -35.31 -13.43
CA GLY A 148 -16.78 -35.42 -14.82
C GLY A 148 -16.72 -34.11 -15.59
N CYS A 149 -16.78 -32.95 -14.86
CA CYS A 149 -16.63 -31.64 -15.46
C CYS A 149 -15.14 -31.33 -15.63
N VAL A 150 -14.77 -30.63 -16.68
CA VAL A 150 -13.39 -30.19 -16.93
C VAL A 150 -13.24 -28.74 -16.52
N PRO A 151 -12.43 -28.44 -15.49
CA PRO A 151 -12.15 -27.06 -15.12
C PRO A 151 -11.45 -26.32 -16.26
N ASP A 152 -11.87 -25.11 -16.51
CA ASP A 152 -11.31 -24.24 -17.56
C ASP A 152 -10.23 -23.29 -17.04
N GLY A 153 -9.61 -22.53 -17.93
CA GLY A 153 -8.62 -21.51 -17.56
C GLY A 153 -9.17 -20.42 -16.62
N PHE A 154 -10.48 -20.16 -16.63
CA PHE A 154 -11.11 -19.22 -15.72
C PHE A 154 -11.19 -19.78 -14.29
N THR A 155 -11.55 -21.06 -14.13
CA THR A 155 -11.58 -21.77 -12.85
C THR A 155 -10.21 -21.73 -12.16
N PHE A 156 -9.17 -22.14 -12.90
CA PHE A 156 -7.80 -22.13 -12.38
C PHE A 156 -7.29 -20.70 -12.14
N GLY A 157 -7.56 -19.76 -13.03
CA GLY A 157 -7.21 -18.36 -12.86
C GLY A 157 -7.82 -17.73 -11.61
N THR A 158 -9.05 -18.11 -11.26
CA THR A 158 -9.71 -17.67 -10.03
C THR A 158 -9.06 -18.24 -8.78
N LEU A 159 -8.69 -19.52 -8.79
CA LEU A 159 -7.96 -20.17 -7.69
C LEU A 159 -6.57 -19.56 -7.50
N LEU A 160 -5.84 -19.34 -8.59
CA LEU A 160 -4.53 -18.67 -8.56
C LEU A 160 -4.62 -17.28 -7.93
N LYS A 161 -5.61 -16.46 -8.34
CA LYS A 161 -5.89 -15.15 -7.71
C LYS A 161 -6.17 -15.28 -6.22
N GLY A 162 -6.92 -16.31 -5.80
CA GLY A 162 -7.21 -16.61 -4.41
C GLY A 162 -5.94 -16.93 -3.61
N LEU A 163 -5.09 -17.81 -4.14
CA LEU A 163 -3.82 -18.19 -3.52
C LEU A 163 -2.87 -17.01 -3.35
N PHE A 164 -2.70 -16.18 -4.40
CA PHE A 164 -1.89 -14.97 -4.31
C PHE A 164 -2.45 -13.97 -3.28
N ARG A 165 -3.77 -13.82 -3.21
CA ARG A 165 -4.43 -12.95 -2.24
C ARG A 165 -4.20 -13.38 -0.79
N GLU A 166 -4.10 -14.70 -0.53
CA GLU A 166 -3.77 -15.27 0.78
C GLU A 166 -2.25 -15.36 1.02
N ASN A 167 -1.43 -14.78 0.12
CA ASN A 167 0.02 -14.82 0.17
C ASN A 167 0.62 -16.26 0.13
N ARG A 168 -0.11 -17.23 -0.45
CA ARG A 168 0.32 -18.64 -0.61
C ARG A 168 1.04 -18.82 -1.94
N ILE A 169 2.15 -18.12 -2.10
CA ILE A 169 2.88 -17.99 -3.38
C ILE A 169 3.37 -19.35 -3.88
N ASN A 170 3.98 -20.16 -3.00
CA ASN A 170 4.53 -21.47 -3.37
C ASN A 170 3.46 -22.43 -3.91
N GLU A 171 2.27 -22.39 -3.33
CA GLU A 171 1.15 -23.22 -3.77
C GLU A 171 0.57 -22.73 -5.10
N ALA A 172 0.48 -21.42 -5.30
CA ALA A 172 0.08 -20.85 -6.59
C ALA A 172 1.03 -21.26 -7.71
N GLN A 173 2.34 -21.20 -7.45
CA GLN A 173 3.37 -21.67 -8.39
C GLN A 173 3.27 -23.16 -8.66
N GLY A 174 3.07 -23.96 -7.61
CA GLY A 174 2.90 -25.42 -7.72
C GLY A 174 1.69 -25.78 -8.58
N LEU A 175 0.55 -25.11 -8.32
CA LEU A 175 -0.67 -25.29 -9.12
C LEU A 175 -0.44 -24.93 -10.59
N PHE A 176 0.18 -23.76 -10.85
CA PHE A 176 0.43 -23.33 -12.22
C PHE A 176 1.41 -24.24 -12.96
N ARG A 177 2.51 -24.65 -12.33
CA ARG A 177 3.45 -25.62 -12.92
C ARG A 177 2.76 -26.94 -13.25
N LYS A 178 1.83 -27.40 -12.41
CA LYS A 178 1.02 -28.60 -12.64
C LYS A 178 0.09 -28.40 -13.84
N MET A 179 -0.57 -27.24 -13.95
CA MET A 179 -1.41 -26.89 -15.10
C MET A 179 -0.63 -26.95 -16.40
N VAL A 180 0.61 -26.41 -16.42
CA VAL A 180 1.48 -26.43 -17.61
C VAL A 180 1.94 -27.86 -17.95
N LYS A 181 2.39 -28.63 -16.93
CA LYS A 181 2.99 -29.95 -17.12
C LYS A 181 1.97 -31.02 -17.52
N GLU A 182 0.79 -30.96 -16.92
CA GLU A 182 -0.29 -31.97 -17.10
C GLU A 182 -1.33 -31.51 -18.13
N GLU A 183 -1.13 -30.36 -18.76
CA GLU A 183 -2.06 -29.77 -19.76
C GLU A 183 -3.53 -29.75 -19.26
N LEU A 184 -3.73 -29.38 -17.97
CA LEU A 184 -5.03 -29.46 -17.31
C LEU A 184 -6.10 -28.55 -17.93
N CYS A 185 -5.70 -27.50 -18.63
CA CYS A 185 -6.57 -26.62 -19.39
C CYS A 185 -5.76 -25.86 -20.46
N GLU A 186 -6.45 -25.27 -21.42
CA GLU A 186 -5.83 -24.37 -22.38
C GLU A 186 -5.37 -23.08 -21.69
N LEU A 187 -4.06 -22.82 -21.71
CA LEU A 187 -3.46 -21.66 -21.09
C LEU A 187 -3.57 -20.44 -21.98
N SER A 188 -4.27 -19.42 -21.49
CA SER A 188 -4.43 -18.14 -22.18
C SER A 188 -3.44 -17.09 -21.66
N VAL A 189 -3.28 -15.98 -22.43
CA VAL A 189 -2.54 -14.79 -22.01
C VAL A 189 -3.05 -14.26 -20.66
N VAL A 190 -4.36 -14.39 -20.38
CA VAL A 190 -4.99 -13.97 -19.12
C VAL A 190 -4.52 -14.83 -17.95
N THR A 191 -4.38 -16.13 -18.15
CA THR A 191 -3.91 -17.07 -17.12
C THR A 191 -2.46 -16.78 -16.73
N TYR A 192 -1.58 -16.66 -17.74
CA TYR A 192 -0.18 -16.23 -17.53
C TYR A 192 -0.10 -14.86 -16.86
N GLY A 193 -0.86 -13.88 -17.36
CA GLY A 193 -0.93 -12.54 -16.79
C GLY A 193 -1.36 -12.54 -15.33
N THR A 194 -2.30 -13.41 -14.95
CA THR A 194 -2.73 -13.56 -13.54
C THR A 194 -1.59 -14.04 -12.63
N VAL A 195 -0.79 -15.01 -13.10
CA VAL A 195 0.34 -15.54 -12.33
C VAL A 195 1.45 -14.49 -12.22
N ILE A 196 1.78 -13.85 -13.33
CA ILE A 196 2.81 -12.81 -13.41
C ILE A 196 2.42 -11.62 -12.50
N ASP A 197 1.18 -11.12 -12.59
CA ASP A 197 0.66 -10.04 -11.73
C ASP A 197 0.72 -10.43 -10.24
N GLY A 198 0.32 -11.67 -9.91
CA GLY A 198 0.39 -12.17 -8.55
C GLY A 198 1.81 -12.24 -7.99
N LEU A 199 2.76 -12.71 -8.80
CA LEU A 199 4.17 -12.76 -8.43
C LEU A 199 4.79 -11.35 -8.27
N CYS A 200 4.49 -10.44 -9.19
CA CYS A 200 4.93 -9.05 -9.11
C CYS A 200 4.40 -8.36 -7.83
N LYS A 201 3.12 -8.53 -7.51
CA LYS A 201 2.52 -7.99 -6.27
C LYS A 201 3.09 -8.60 -5.00
N ALA A 202 3.57 -9.83 -5.09
CA ALA A 202 4.23 -10.52 -3.97
C ALA A 202 5.72 -10.20 -3.85
N GLY A 203 6.28 -9.32 -4.70
CA GLY A 203 7.71 -8.96 -4.70
C GLY A 203 8.61 -10.07 -5.24
N ASN A 204 8.06 -11.03 -5.99
CA ASN A 204 8.84 -12.12 -6.59
C ASN A 204 9.05 -11.89 -8.10
N THR A 205 9.64 -10.74 -8.42
CA THR A 205 9.88 -10.30 -9.80
C THR A 205 10.79 -11.25 -10.61
N PRO A 206 11.85 -11.86 -10.04
CA PRO A 206 12.67 -12.83 -10.78
C PRO A 206 11.85 -14.01 -11.32
N MET A 207 10.92 -14.53 -10.52
CA MET A 207 10.05 -15.62 -10.93
C MET A 207 9.03 -15.16 -11.99
N ALA A 208 8.53 -13.94 -11.92
CA ALA A 208 7.66 -13.37 -12.93
C ALA A 208 8.35 -13.31 -14.31
N ILE A 209 9.65 -12.95 -14.33
CA ILE A 209 10.48 -12.97 -15.54
C ILE A 209 10.66 -14.40 -16.06
N GLU A 210 10.88 -15.38 -15.17
CA GLU A 210 10.99 -16.79 -15.58
C GLU A 210 9.71 -17.23 -16.32
N PHE A 211 8.53 -16.91 -15.78
CA PHE A 211 7.26 -17.24 -16.44
C PHE A 211 7.03 -16.47 -17.75
N LEU A 212 7.49 -15.23 -17.86
CA LEU A 212 7.51 -14.53 -19.14
C LEU A 212 8.33 -15.32 -20.17
N ARG A 213 9.55 -15.77 -19.81
CA ARG A 213 10.40 -16.55 -20.71
C ARG A 213 9.81 -17.92 -21.09
N VAL A 214 9.06 -18.54 -20.16
CA VAL A 214 8.28 -19.76 -20.46
C VAL A 214 7.18 -19.46 -21.47
N MET A 215 6.45 -18.36 -21.28
CA MET A 215 5.39 -17.93 -22.21
C MET A 215 5.94 -17.61 -23.61
N GLU A 216 7.11 -16.96 -23.71
CA GLU A 216 7.78 -16.64 -24.98
C GLU A 216 8.16 -17.90 -25.78
N LYS A 217 8.63 -18.95 -25.08
CA LYS A 217 9.02 -20.24 -25.69
C LYS A 217 7.81 -21.09 -26.04
N GLY A 218 6.67 -20.85 -25.40
CA GLY A 218 5.43 -21.59 -25.64
C GLY A 218 4.84 -21.31 -27.05
N ARG A 219 4.19 -22.32 -27.62
CA ARG A 219 3.51 -22.19 -28.94
C ARG A 219 2.07 -21.69 -28.79
N SER A 220 1.47 -21.83 -27.61
CA SER A 220 0.02 -21.65 -27.40
C SER A 220 -0.38 -20.18 -27.24
N CYS A 221 0.44 -19.36 -26.59
CA CYS A 221 0.13 -17.93 -26.42
C CYS A 221 1.41 -17.09 -26.33
N LYS A 222 1.39 -15.92 -26.96
CA LYS A 222 2.51 -14.97 -26.91
C LYS A 222 2.23 -13.87 -25.91
N PRO A 223 3.28 -13.34 -25.23
CA PRO A 223 3.14 -12.18 -24.36
C PRO A 223 2.58 -10.98 -25.12
N ASN A 224 1.84 -10.15 -24.43
CA ASN A 224 1.36 -8.86 -24.94
C ASN A 224 1.96 -7.69 -24.14
N THR A 225 1.67 -6.47 -24.58
CA THR A 225 2.13 -5.23 -23.93
C THR A 225 1.80 -5.19 -22.43
N ASN A 226 0.63 -5.70 -22.02
CA ASN A 226 0.24 -5.68 -20.62
C ASN A 226 1.13 -6.55 -19.72
N VAL A 227 1.52 -7.75 -20.23
CA VAL A 227 2.40 -8.66 -19.49
C VAL A 227 3.78 -8.03 -19.27
N TYR A 228 4.34 -7.41 -20.31
CA TYR A 228 5.60 -6.68 -20.19
C TYR A 228 5.48 -5.50 -19.23
N SER A 229 4.44 -4.69 -19.36
CA SER A 229 4.22 -3.51 -18.49
C SER A 229 4.10 -3.90 -17.01
N MET A 230 3.45 -5.03 -16.68
CA MET A 230 3.37 -5.52 -15.29
C MET A 230 4.73 -5.86 -14.70
N ILE A 231 5.61 -6.50 -15.49
CA ILE A 231 6.96 -6.86 -15.02
C ILE A 231 7.86 -5.63 -14.95
N ILE A 232 7.77 -4.73 -15.91
CA ILE A 232 8.49 -3.44 -15.90
C ILE A 232 8.09 -2.64 -14.66
N ASP A 233 6.79 -2.56 -14.33
CA ASP A 233 6.31 -1.90 -13.11
C ASP A 233 6.88 -2.53 -11.83
N SER A 234 6.92 -3.87 -11.78
CA SER A 234 7.51 -4.58 -10.65
C SER A 234 9.01 -4.30 -10.50
N LEU A 235 9.76 -4.33 -11.61
CA LEU A 235 11.19 -4.01 -11.62
C LEU A 235 11.46 -2.56 -11.17
N CYS A 236 10.62 -1.61 -11.60
CA CYS A 236 10.70 -0.22 -11.17
C CYS A 236 10.48 -0.09 -9.65
N LYS A 237 9.49 -0.80 -9.09
CA LYS A 237 9.21 -0.82 -7.64
C LYS A 237 10.35 -1.46 -6.84
N ASP A 238 10.98 -2.49 -7.38
CA ASP A 238 12.15 -3.15 -6.80
C ASP A 238 13.45 -2.35 -6.99
N ARG A 239 13.38 -1.14 -7.57
CA ARG A 239 14.53 -0.29 -7.92
C ARG A 239 15.52 -0.91 -8.90
N MET A 240 15.11 -1.93 -9.65
CA MET A 240 15.91 -2.62 -10.67
C MET A 240 15.70 -1.98 -12.06
N ILE A 241 15.91 -0.67 -12.14
CA ILE A 241 15.52 0.13 -13.33
C ILE A 241 16.27 -0.27 -14.60
N ASP A 242 17.56 -0.66 -14.50
CA ASP A 242 18.34 -1.08 -15.66
C ASP A 242 17.80 -2.39 -16.27
N SER A 243 17.25 -3.27 -15.43
CA SER A 243 16.56 -4.48 -15.90
C SER A 243 15.20 -4.15 -16.53
N ALA A 244 14.52 -3.13 -16.01
CA ALA A 244 13.27 -2.64 -16.59
C ALA A 244 13.49 -2.03 -17.98
N LEU A 245 14.54 -1.23 -18.14
CA LEU A 245 14.95 -0.65 -19.44
C LEU A 245 15.30 -1.73 -20.45
N LYS A 246 16.09 -2.74 -20.06
CA LYS A 246 16.40 -3.88 -20.93
C LYS A 246 15.15 -4.59 -21.42
N LEU A 247 14.20 -4.85 -20.52
CA LEU A 247 12.95 -5.51 -20.87
C LEU A 247 12.08 -4.63 -21.79
N PHE A 248 12.11 -3.32 -21.59
CA PHE A 248 11.45 -2.35 -22.45
C PHE A 248 12.05 -2.33 -23.87
N ASP A 249 13.38 -2.42 -23.98
CA ASP A 249 14.08 -2.45 -25.26
C ASP A 249 13.85 -3.77 -26.01
N GLU A 250 13.66 -4.89 -25.31
CA GLU A 250 13.29 -6.16 -25.92
C GLU A 250 11.90 -6.17 -26.57
N MET A 251 10.97 -5.28 -26.16
CA MET A 251 9.58 -5.30 -26.66
C MET A 251 9.47 -5.18 -28.20
N PRO A 252 10.09 -4.19 -28.86
CA PRO A 252 10.04 -4.07 -30.31
C PRO A 252 10.69 -5.24 -31.03
N GLU A 253 11.80 -5.78 -30.50
CA GLU A 253 12.50 -6.95 -31.06
C GLU A 253 11.60 -8.19 -31.06
N LYS A 254 10.68 -8.28 -30.08
CA LYS A 254 9.68 -9.36 -30.01
C LYS A 254 8.38 -9.04 -30.76
N GLY A 255 8.33 -7.92 -31.48
CA GLY A 255 7.14 -7.47 -32.20
C GLY A 255 6.01 -6.97 -31.31
N ILE A 256 6.33 -6.54 -30.08
CA ILE A 256 5.37 -6.02 -29.10
C ILE A 256 5.45 -4.50 -29.11
N SER A 257 4.34 -3.82 -29.40
CA SER A 257 4.28 -2.37 -29.43
C SER A 257 4.30 -1.78 -28.02
N ARG A 258 5.13 -0.77 -27.82
CA ARG A 258 5.11 0.09 -26.63
C ARG A 258 3.89 1.00 -26.68
N ASN A 259 3.29 1.29 -25.53
CA ASN A 259 2.15 2.21 -25.42
C ASN A 259 2.39 3.25 -24.32
N VAL A 260 1.50 4.24 -24.20
CA VAL A 260 1.57 5.30 -23.19
C VAL A 260 1.74 4.73 -21.77
N VAL A 261 1.06 3.63 -21.45
CA VAL A 261 1.16 2.98 -20.13
C VAL A 261 2.57 2.47 -19.86
N THR A 262 3.21 1.84 -20.87
CA THR A 262 4.57 1.31 -20.73
C THR A 262 5.59 2.42 -20.50
N TYR A 263 5.48 3.53 -21.28
CA TYR A 263 6.32 4.72 -21.09
C TYR A 263 6.10 5.34 -19.72
N ASN A 264 4.84 5.53 -19.30
CA ASN A 264 4.50 6.11 -18.00
C ASN A 264 5.07 5.30 -16.84
N THR A 265 5.05 3.98 -16.93
CA THR A 265 5.61 3.09 -15.90
C THR A 265 7.11 3.32 -15.73
N LEU A 266 7.86 3.40 -16.83
CA LEU A 266 9.30 3.66 -16.78
C LEU A 266 9.62 5.09 -16.35
N ILE A 267 8.91 6.08 -16.87
CA ILE A 267 9.08 7.49 -16.48
C ILE A 267 8.88 7.62 -14.97
N CYS A 268 7.81 7.04 -14.41
CA CYS A 268 7.57 7.04 -12.97
C CYS A 268 8.71 6.36 -12.18
N GLY A 269 9.19 5.20 -12.67
CA GLY A 269 10.32 4.49 -12.05
C GLY A 269 11.62 5.29 -12.06
N LEU A 270 11.96 5.93 -13.19
CA LEU A 270 13.13 6.79 -13.34
C LEU A 270 13.03 8.06 -12.51
N CYS A 271 11.85 8.69 -12.45
CA CYS A 271 11.57 9.85 -11.60
C CYS A 271 11.82 9.53 -10.12
N ASN A 272 11.39 8.35 -9.64
CA ASN A 272 11.63 7.93 -8.26
C ASN A 272 13.12 7.70 -7.92
N LEU A 273 13.97 7.57 -8.93
CA LEU A 273 15.43 7.44 -8.79
C LEU A 273 16.20 8.67 -9.25
N SER A 274 15.51 9.78 -9.53
CA SER A 274 16.11 11.05 -9.95
C SER A 274 16.96 10.96 -11.24
N ARG A 275 16.63 9.98 -12.13
CA ARG A 275 17.36 9.76 -13.41
C ARG A 275 16.79 10.65 -14.53
N TRP A 276 16.83 11.95 -14.35
CA TRP A 276 16.17 12.96 -15.21
C TRP A 276 16.63 12.96 -16.67
N SER A 277 17.88 12.62 -16.94
CA SER A 277 18.40 12.52 -18.32
C SER A 277 17.68 11.44 -19.13
N GLU A 278 17.36 10.32 -18.50
CA GLU A 278 16.67 9.20 -19.15
C GLU A 278 15.16 9.45 -19.23
N VAL A 279 14.58 10.12 -18.22
CA VAL A 279 13.19 10.60 -18.31
C VAL A 279 13.01 11.47 -19.54
N LYS A 280 13.94 12.41 -19.77
CA LYS A 280 13.92 13.28 -20.97
C LYS A 280 13.96 12.45 -22.25
N MET A 281 14.91 11.51 -22.36
CA MET A 281 15.05 10.66 -23.54
C MET A 281 13.78 9.86 -23.82
N LEU A 282 13.14 9.29 -22.80
CA LEU A 282 11.90 8.53 -22.95
C LEU A 282 10.71 9.40 -23.38
N ILE A 283 10.63 10.65 -22.90
CA ILE A 283 9.59 11.59 -23.33
C ILE A 283 9.81 11.99 -24.80
N GLU A 284 11.05 12.26 -25.21
CA GLU A 284 11.42 12.57 -26.59
C GLU A 284 11.08 11.39 -27.52
N GLU A 285 11.44 10.18 -27.12
CA GLU A 285 11.13 8.96 -27.85
C GLU A 285 9.63 8.75 -27.97
N MET A 286 8.88 8.89 -26.87
CA MET A 286 7.42 8.76 -26.83
C MET A 286 6.75 9.72 -27.83
N ILE A 287 7.18 10.99 -27.87
CA ILE A 287 6.67 11.98 -28.80
C ILE A 287 7.06 11.62 -30.25
N GLY A 288 8.26 11.12 -30.48
CA GLY A 288 8.72 10.65 -31.79
C GLY A 288 7.84 9.54 -32.37
N TYR A 289 7.32 8.66 -31.51
CA TYR A 289 6.33 7.64 -31.89
C TYR A 289 4.89 8.15 -31.95
N LYS A 290 4.65 9.46 -31.84
CA LYS A 290 3.32 10.11 -31.80
C LYS A 290 2.46 9.62 -30.62
N LEU A 291 3.10 9.17 -29.56
CA LEU A 291 2.49 8.91 -28.26
C LEU A 291 2.72 10.15 -27.42
N TYR A 292 1.64 10.77 -26.95
CA TYR A 292 1.76 12.03 -26.22
C TYR A 292 1.63 11.80 -24.72
N PRO A 293 2.43 12.54 -23.89
CA PRO A 293 2.28 12.53 -22.44
C PRO A 293 0.84 12.84 -22.05
N ASP A 294 0.28 12.06 -21.14
CA ASP A 294 -1.06 12.22 -20.60
C ASP A 294 -1.04 12.85 -19.20
N VAL A 295 -2.22 13.02 -18.60
CA VAL A 295 -2.36 13.57 -17.24
C VAL A 295 -1.54 12.77 -16.23
N PHE A 296 -1.43 11.45 -16.40
CA PHE A 296 -0.65 10.61 -15.50
C PHE A 296 0.86 10.86 -15.64
N THR A 297 1.36 11.01 -16.87
CA THR A 297 2.77 11.35 -17.14
C THR A 297 3.15 12.65 -16.43
N PHE A 298 2.38 13.72 -16.66
CA PHE A 298 2.63 15.02 -16.06
C PHE A 298 2.52 14.99 -14.54
N SER A 299 1.49 14.34 -13.99
CA SER A 299 1.31 14.23 -12.54
C SER A 299 2.46 13.46 -11.87
N SER A 300 3.02 12.46 -12.55
CA SER A 300 4.21 11.73 -12.07
C SER A 300 5.46 12.61 -12.05
N LEU A 301 5.63 13.48 -13.04
CA LEU A 301 6.72 14.47 -13.07
C LEU A 301 6.56 15.50 -11.93
N VAL A 302 5.36 16.05 -11.75
CA VAL A 302 5.05 17.01 -10.66
C VAL A 302 5.36 16.38 -9.31
N ASP A 303 4.89 15.15 -9.06
CA ASP A 303 5.11 14.44 -7.79
C ASP A 303 6.61 14.21 -7.52
N ALA A 304 7.37 13.82 -8.54
CA ALA A 304 8.80 13.58 -8.41
C ALA A 304 9.59 14.88 -8.15
N LEU A 305 9.31 15.95 -8.89
CA LEU A 305 9.93 17.26 -8.69
C LEU A 305 9.63 17.81 -7.28
N CYS A 306 8.39 17.69 -6.83
CA CYS A 306 8.00 18.10 -5.48
C CYS A 306 8.74 17.33 -4.39
N LYS A 307 8.96 16.01 -4.57
CA LYS A 307 9.71 15.18 -3.63
C LYS A 307 11.21 15.56 -3.57
N GLU A 308 11.77 16.04 -4.66
CA GLU A 308 13.14 16.55 -4.71
C GLU A 308 13.28 18.01 -4.22
N GLY A 309 12.15 18.64 -3.90
CA GLY A 309 12.13 20.02 -3.46
C GLY A 309 12.18 21.05 -4.59
N LEU A 310 11.98 20.64 -5.84
CA LEU A 310 11.96 21.49 -7.03
C LEU A 310 10.52 21.93 -7.34
N VAL A 311 9.88 22.62 -6.39
CA VAL A 311 8.44 22.91 -6.46
C VAL A 311 8.10 23.96 -7.51
N ASP A 312 8.98 24.93 -7.73
CA ASP A 312 8.78 25.97 -8.74
C ASP A 312 8.82 25.33 -10.15
N GLU A 313 9.73 24.39 -10.39
CA GLU A 313 9.77 23.60 -11.63
C GLU A 313 8.51 22.72 -11.78
N ALA A 314 7.99 22.15 -10.69
CA ALA A 314 6.74 21.39 -10.71
C ALA A 314 5.53 22.28 -11.08
N GLU A 315 5.52 23.55 -10.67
CA GLU A 315 4.51 24.52 -11.09
C GLU A 315 4.57 24.80 -12.59
N ASP A 316 5.79 24.95 -13.13
CA ASP A 316 6.00 25.09 -14.56
C ASP A 316 5.44 23.86 -15.33
N VAL A 317 5.60 22.62 -14.81
CA VAL A 317 4.97 21.41 -15.41
C VAL A 317 3.46 21.57 -15.49
N ILE A 318 2.82 22.07 -14.44
CA ILE A 318 1.37 22.33 -14.45
C ILE A 318 1.00 23.37 -15.53
N HIS A 319 1.83 24.38 -15.76
CA HIS A 319 1.58 25.35 -16.82
C HIS A 319 1.70 24.71 -18.21
N ILE A 320 2.72 23.91 -18.44
CA ILE A 320 2.90 23.18 -19.72
C ILE A 320 1.77 22.19 -19.96
N MET A 321 1.37 21.45 -18.94
CA MET A 321 0.24 20.53 -18.99
C MET A 321 -1.02 21.23 -19.54
N LYS A 322 -1.32 22.45 -19.08
CA LYS A 322 -2.43 23.26 -19.59
C LYS A 322 -2.25 23.69 -21.04
N GLN A 323 -1.02 24.11 -21.43
CA GLN A 323 -0.71 24.48 -22.80
C GLN A 323 -0.88 23.31 -23.78
N GLN A 324 -0.63 22.09 -23.31
CA GLN A 324 -0.79 20.87 -24.08
C GLN A 324 -2.23 20.31 -24.05
N ASN A 325 -3.21 21.09 -23.55
CA ASN A 325 -4.61 20.69 -23.36
C ASN A 325 -4.79 19.44 -22.47
N ALA A 326 -3.81 19.07 -21.69
CA ALA A 326 -3.94 18.09 -20.63
C ALA A 326 -4.40 18.83 -19.37
N THR A 327 -5.68 18.71 -19.00
CA THR A 327 -6.23 19.42 -17.84
C THR A 327 -5.70 18.82 -16.54
N PRO A 328 -5.00 19.61 -15.69
CA PRO A 328 -4.58 19.12 -14.37
C PRO A 328 -5.77 18.63 -13.56
N ASP A 329 -5.63 17.49 -12.95
CA ASP A 329 -6.64 16.88 -12.10
C ASP A 329 -6.34 17.11 -10.61
N VAL A 330 -7.18 16.57 -9.74
CA VAL A 330 -7.00 16.65 -8.29
C VAL A 330 -5.67 16.02 -7.82
N ILE A 331 -5.13 15.05 -8.56
CA ILE A 331 -3.86 14.39 -8.21
C ILE A 331 -2.71 15.35 -8.47
N SER A 332 -2.68 16.00 -9.64
CA SER A 332 -1.66 16.98 -10.02
C SER A 332 -1.57 18.13 -8.99
N TYR A 333 -2.73 18.71 -8.61
CA TYR A 333 -2.76 19.77 -7.60
C TYR A 333 -2.39 19.29 -6.21
N ASN A 334 -2.81 18.09 -5.81
CA ASN A 334 -2.42 17.48 -4.53
C ASN A 334 -0.91 17.26 -4.44
N SER A 335 -0.26 16.81 -5.51
CA SER A 335 1.19 16.64 -5.55
C SER A 335 1.91 17.99 -5.42
N LEU A 336 1.44 19.03 -6.11
CA LEU A 336 2.00 20.37 -5.99
C LEU A 336 1.82 20.95 -4.56
N MET A 337 0.63 20.81 -3.98
CA MET A 337 0.36 21.23 -2.60
C MET A 337 1.25 20.51 -1.59
N ASP A 338 1.43 19.18 -1.75
CA ASP A 338 2.31 18.41 -0.86
C ASP A 338 3.76 18.89 -0.98
N GLY A 339 4.22 19.22 -2.19
CA GLY A 339 5.52 19.84 -2.44
C GLY A 339 5.71 21.16 -1.67
N TYR A 340 4.75 22.09 -1.77
CA TYR A 340 4.78 23.33 -1.00
C TYR A 340 4.76 23.08 0.52
N CYS A 341 3.95 22.11 0.98
CA CYS A 341 3.91 21.72 2.39
C CYS A 341 5.25 21.15 2.87
N LEU A 342 5.94 20.36 2.05
CA LEU A 342 7.26 19.79 2.38
C LEU A 342 8.33 20.88 2.53
N GLN A 343 8.31 21.90 1.67
CA GLN A 343 9.18 23.07 1.81
C GLN A 343 8.73 24.03 2.92
N GLY A 344 7.49 23.86 3.41
CA GLY A 344 6.91 24.71 4.44
C GLY A 344 6.35 26.03 3.93
N ARG A 345 6.14 26.13 2.64
CA ARG A 345 5.49 27.24 1.93
C ARG A 345 3.96 27.07 2.02
N MET A 346 3.45 27.25 3.25
CA MET A 346 2.04 26.92 3.56
C MET A 346 1.04 27.87 2.90
N ASP A 347 1.43 29.12 2.65
CA ASP A 347 0.55 30.12 2.06
C ASP A 347 0.33 29.84 0.56
N GLU A 348 1.38 29.39 -0.12
CA GLU A 348 1.29 28.92 -1.51
C GLU A 348 0.49 27.61 -1.60
N ALA A 349 0.69 26.66 -0.67
CA ALA A 349 -0.12 25.45 -0.61
C ALA A 349 -1.62 25.78 -0.44
N ARG A 350 -1.94 26.75 0.42
CA ARG A 350 -3.32 27.22 0.64
C ARG A 350 -3.86 27.91 -0.61
N TYR A 351 -3.07 28.77 -1.27
CA TYR A 351 -3.46 29.42 -2.51
C TYR A 351 -3.80 28.40 -3.61
N VAL A 352 -2.98 27.36 -3.77
CA VAL A 352 -3.26 26.29 -4.74
C VAL A 352 -4.58 25.61 -4.41
N PHE A 353 -4.82 25.27 -3.14
CA PHE A 353 -6.07 24.65 -2.68
C PHE A 353 -7.29 25.53 -2.99
N ASP A 354 -7.27 26.80 -2.60
CA ASP A 354 -8.37 27.72 -2.80
C ASP A 354 -8.64 27.98 -4.30
N SER A 355 -7.60 27.87 -5.14
CA SER A 355 -7.72 28.04 -6.59
C SER A 355 -8.31 26.83 -7.32
N MET A 356 -8.41 25.65 -6.68
CA MET A 356 -8.89 24.42 -7.34
C MET A 356 -10.33 24.56 -7.84
N ASP A 357 -11.24 25.06 -7.03
CA ASP A 357 -12.65 25.22 -7.40
C ASP A 357 -12.83 26.17 -8.59
N SER A 358 -12.06 27.26 -8.64
CA SER A 358 -12.07 28.19 -9.77
C SER A 358 -11.59 27.55 -11.09
N LYS A 359 -10.85 26.45 -10.98
CA LYS A 359 -10.32 25.65 -12.10
C LYS A 359 -11.16 24.41 -12.39
N ASN A 360 -12.38 24.31 -11.83
CA ASN A 360 -13.30 23.17 -11.95
C ASN A 360 -12.70 21.84 -11.42
N VAL A 361 -11.81 21.91 -10.45
CA VAL A 361 -11.23 20.73 -9.78
C VAL A 361 -11.67 20.76 -8.32
N THR A 362 -12.57 19.86 -7.93
CA THR A 362 -13.09 19.80 -6.56
C THR A 362 -12.07 19.16 -5.63
N PRO A 363 -11.66 19.85 -4.54
CA PRO A 363 -10.82 19.26 -3.51
C PRO A 363 -11.45 17.99 -2.90
N ASN A 364 -10.65 16.99 -2.61
CA ASN A 364 -11.10 15.75 -1.98
C ASN A 364 -10.52 15.60 -0.56
N ILE A 365 -10.90 14.54 0.15
CA ILE A 365 -10.40 14.26 1.51
C ILE A 365 -8.85 14.28 1.58
N ARG A 366 -8.17 13.81 0.53
CA ARG A 366 -6.71 13.83 0.46
C ARG A 366 -6.16 15.26 0.39
N SER A 367 -6.81 16.14 -0.36
CA SER A 367 -6.43 17.58 -0.46
C SER A 367 -6.43 18.25 0.93
N TYR A 368 -7.51 18.04 1.68
CA TYR A 368 -7.61 18.51 3.07
C TYR A 368 -6.54 17.88 3.97
N ASN A 369 -6.33 16.57 3.88
CA ASN A 369 -5.34 15.87 4.70
C ASN A 369 -3.90 16.36 4.44
N ILE A 370 -3.57 16.76 3.21
CA ILE A 370 -2.26 17.36 2.86
C ILE A 370 -2.08 18.69 3.61
N LEU A 371 -3.06 19.59 3.54
CA LEU A 371 -2.98 20.88 4.25
C LEU A 371 -2.94 20.70 5.77
N ILE A 372 -3.83 19.88 6.33
CA ILE A 372 -3.84 19.57 7.77
C ILE A 372 -2.46 19.06 8.22
N ASN A 373 -1.88 18.10 7.47
CA ASN A 373 -0.56 17.56 7.79
C ASN A 373 0.55 18.61 7.66
N GLY A 374 0.49 19.46 6.63
CA GLY A 374 1.43 20.56 6.42
C GLY A 374 1.42 21.56 7.59
N TYR A 375 0.23 22.05 7.96
CA TYR A 375 0.07 22.95 9.11
C TYR A 375 0.51 22.30 10.43
N CYS A 376 0.18 21.03 10.66
CA CYS A 376 0.62 20.28 11.83
C CYS A 376 2.14 20.16 11.91
N LYS A 377 2.83 19.88 10.78
CA LYS A 377 4.31 19.82 10.72
C LYS A 377 4.95 21.16 11.05
N LYS A 378 4.32 22.27 10.67
CA LYS A 378 4.77 23.64 10.94
C LYS A 378 4.32 24.17 12.30
N LYS A 379 3.68 23.34 13.14
CA LYS A 379 3.14 23.68 14.46
C LYS A 379 2.03 24.76 14.42
N ARG A 380 1.45 25.02 13.24
CA ARG A 380 0.30 25.91 13.06
C ARG A 380 -1.01 25.12 13.31
N ILE A 381 -1.20 24.70 14.57
CA ILE A 381 -2.27 23.75 14.92
C ILE A 381 -3.66 24.37 14.76
N ASP A 382 -3.81 25.68 15.03
CA ASP A 382 -5.09 26.38 14.88
C ASP A 382 -5.55 26.41 13.43
N ASP A 383 -4.63 26.63 12.48
CA ASP A 383 -4.92 26.56 11.06
C ASP A 383 -5.31 25.13 10.65
N ALA A 384 -4.62 24.12 11.16
CA ALA A 384 -4.94 22.71 10.91
C ALA A 384 -6.35 22.35 11.40
N THR A 385 -6.73 22.79 12.59
CA THR A 385 -8.07 22.58 13.14
C THR A 385 -9.14 23.36 12.37
N HIS A 386 -8.82 24.57 11.90
CA HIS A 386 -9.70 25.35 11.04
C HIS A 386 -10.01 24.59 9.73
N ILE A 387 -8.98 24.09 9.04
CA ILE A 387 -9.13 23.29 7.82
C ILE A 387 -9.95 22.02 8.08
N PHE A 388 -9.70 21.34 9.19
CA PHE A 388 -10.48 20.16 9.60
C PHE A 388 -11.97 20.51 9.75
N ARG A 389 -12.31 21.63 10.40
CA ARG A 389 -13.70 22.08 10.61
C ARG A 389 -14.36 22.64 9.32
N GLU A 390 -13.56 23.01 8.33
CA GLU A 390 -14.03 23.44 7.01
C GLU A 390 -14.56 22.25 6.18
N MET A 391 -13.99 21.05 6.31
CA MET A 391 -14.38 19.86 5.54
C MET A 391 -15.89 19.55 5.55
N PRO A 392 -16.56 19.46 6.74
CA PRO A 392 -18.00 19.18 6.78
C PRO A 392 -18.85 20.30 6.15
N ARG A 393 -18.39 21.55 6.22
CA ARG A 393 -19.08 22.69 5.60
C ARG A 393 -19.08 22.59 4.08
N ASN A 394 -18.04 21.99 3.51
CA ASN A 394 -17.90 21.72 2.08
C ASN A 394 -18.43 20.32 1.68
N GLY A 395 -19.24 19.69 2.55
CA GLY A 395 -19.94 18.42 2.26
C GLY A 395 -19.04 17.17 2.34
N LEU A 396 -17.78 17.29 2.79
CA LEU A 396 -16.85 16.20 2.95
C LEU A 396 -16.84 15.72 4.41
N LYS A 397 -17.03 14.43 4.63
CA LYS A 397 -16.95 13.84 5.99
C LYS A 397 -15.51 13.41 6.28
N PRO A 398 -14.90 13.91 7.38
CA PRO A 398 -13.60 13.41 7.83
C PRO A 398 -13.64 11.90 8.03
N ASP A 399 -12.61 11.21 7.55
CA ASP A 399 -12.43 9.78 7.75
C ASP A 399 -11.43 9.49 8.88
N VAL A 400 -11.20 8.21 9.20
CA VAL A 400 -10.25 7.80 10.25
C VAL A 400 -8.83 8.32 9.97
N ALA A 401 -8.44 8.44 8.69
CA ALA A 401 -7.12 8.96 8.31
C ALA A 401 -7.02 10.47 8.61
N THR A 402 -8.08 11.23 8.35
CA THR A 402 -8.17 12.66 8.69
C THR A 402 -8.04 12.88 10.20
N TYR A 403 -8.80 12.13 11.00
CA TYR A 403 -8.67 12.19 12.46
C TYR A 403 -7.26 11.79 12.93
N ASN A 404 -6.66 10.75 12.37
CA ASN A 404 -5.29 10.36 12.71
C ASN A 404 -4.26 11.47 12.40
N THR A 405 -4.47 12.22 11.33
CA THR A 405 -3.59 13.32 10.93
C THR A 405 -3.66 14.46 11.94
N ILE A 406 -4.88 14.89 12.32
CA ILE A 406 -5.04 15.98 13.29
C ILE A 406 -4.60 15.56 14.69
N LEU A 407 -4.93 14.33 15.15
CA LEU A 407 -4.48 13.79 16.44
C LEU A 407 -2.96 13.82 16.56
N LYS A 408 -2.26 13.35 15.52
CA LYS A 408 -0.79 13.38 15.49
C LYS A 408 -0.24 14.81 15.53
N GLY A 409 -0.91 15.74 14.86
CA GLY A 409 -0.57 17.18 14.90
C GLY A 409 -0.74 17.78 16.29
N LEU A 410 -1.90 17.57 16.93
CA LEU A 410 -2.21 18.04 18.27
C LEU A 410 -1.21 17.55 19.31
N PHE A 411 -0.89 16.25 19.32
CA PHE A 411 0.11 15.70 20.23
C PHE A 411 1.52 16.27 19.98
N ARG A 412 1.90 16.51 18.73
CA ARG A 412 3.18 17.17 18.41
C ARG A 412 3.22 18.63 18.85
N GLY A 413 2.07 19.28 18.90
CA GLY A 413 1.89 20.63 19.41
C GLY A 413 1.71 20.71 20.93
N GLY A 414 1.71 19.59 21.65
CA GLY A 414 1.51 19.54 23.09
C GLY A 414 0.06 19.73 23.55
N ARG A 415 -0.91 19.73 22.62
CA ARG A 415 -2.35 19.99 22.91
C ARG A 415 -3.09 18.68 23.22
N CYS A 416 -2.69 18.01 24.32
CA CYS A 416 -3.20 16.68 24.68
C CYS A 416 -4.69 16.64 24.96
N SER A 417 -5.26 17.65 25.67
CA SER A 417 -6.69 17.69 25.97
C SER A 417 -7.53 17.74 24.70
N GLU A 418 -7.16 18.59 23.76
CA GLU A 418 -7.88 18.68 22.50
C GLU A 418 -7.75 17.40 21.66
N ALA A 419 -6.59 16.73 21.72
CA ALA A 419 -6.42 15.43 21.06
C ALA A 419 -7.38 14.38 21.63
N LEU A 420 -7.63 14.39 22.94
CA LEU A 420 -8.62 13.53 23.59
C LEU A 420 -10.04 13.89 23.13
N ASP A 421 -10.38 15.18 23.04
CA ASP A 421 -11.69 15.64 22.55
C ASP A 421 -11.93 15.18 21.09
N PHE A 422 -10.93 15.30 20.22
CA PHE A 422 -11.01 14.78 18.83
C PHE A 422 -11.14 13.26 18.76
N PHE A 423 -10.52 12.54 19.69
CA PHE A 423 -10.66 11.09 19.77
C PHE A 423 -12.06 10.67 20.21
N GLU A 424 -12.68 11.37 21.16
CA GLU A 424 -14.07 11.17 21.56
C GLU A 424 -15.03 11.54 20.43
N GLU A 425 -14.78 12.65 19.73
CA GLU A 425 -15.55 13.05 18.55
C GLU A 425 -15.56 11.96 17.47
N LEU A 426 -14.38 11.38 17.16
CA LEU A 426 -14.26 10.28 16.19
C LEU A 426 -15.19 9.12 16.54
N GLN A 427 -15.28 8.75 17.83
CA GLN A 427 -16.16 7.68 18.28
C GLN A 427 -17.63 8.08 18.24
N SER A 428 -17.95 9.32 18.58
CA SER A 428 -19.32 9.85 18.61
C SER A 428 -19.95 9.90 17.22
N VAL A 429 -19.17 10.17 16.17
CA VAL A 429 -19.64 10.13 14.77
C VAL A 429 -19.73 8.70 14.22
N GLY A 430 -19.52 7.67 15.05
CA GLY A 430 -19.66 6.26 14.70
C GLY A 430 -18.49 5.69 13.91
N LEU A 431 -17.36 6.37 13.84
CA LEU A 431 -16.13 5.84 13.25
C LEU A 431 -15.44 4.89 14.25
N ILE A 432 -14.93 3.78 13.74
CA ILE A 432 -14.20 2.81 14.58
C ILE A 432 -12.73 3.17 14.55
N PRO A 433 -12.10 3.49 15.71
CA PRO A 433 -10.67 3.74 15.79
C PRO A 433 -9.87 2.58 15.23
N SER A 434 -8.89 2.86 14.39
CA SER A 434 -8.00 1.85 13.81
C SER A 434 -6.85 1.52 14.76
N PHE A 435 -6.09 0.46 14.44
CA PHE A 435 -4.82 0.16 15.13
C PHE A 435 -3.91 1.40 15.19
N TYR A 436 -3.75 2.10 14.07
CA TYR A 436 -2.93 3.31 14.01
C TYR A 436 -3.48 4.47 14.86
N THR A 437 -4.80 4.57 15.01
CA THR A 437 -5.42 5.58 15.88
C THR A 437 -4.98 5.38 17.33
N TYR A 438 -5.09 4.16 17.84
CA TYR A 438 -4.64 3.84 19.19
C TYR A 438 -3.13 3.99 19.37
N CYS A 439 -2.31 3.59 18.38
CA CYS A 439 -0.87 3.85 18.42
C CYS A 439 -0.53 5.34 18.48
N ASN A 440 -1.22 6.19 17.70
CA ASN A 440 -1.03 7.64 17.75
C ASN A 440 -1.42 8.22 19.12
N MET A 441 -2.50 7.73 19.74
CA MET A 441 -2.93 8.14 21.07
C MET A 441 -1.89 7.75 22.12
N LEU A 442 -1.45 6.48 22.13
CA LEU A 442 -0.45 5.97 23.07
C LEU A 442 0.89 6.69 22.94
N ASP A 443 1.43 6.82 21.71
CA ASP A 443 2.68 7.55 21.44
C ASP A 443 2.57 9.02 21.84
N GLY A 444 1.45 9.66 21.45
CA GLY A 444 1.20 11.06 21.77
C GLY A 444 1.14 11.34 23.25
N LEU A 445 0.42 10.55 24.03
CA LEU A 445 0.35 10.66 25.48
C LEU A 445 1.72 10.43 26.12
N CYS A 446 2.45 9.41 25.71
CA CYS A 446 3.78 9.12 26.25
C CYS A 446 4.77 10.26 25.99
N ARG A 447 4.82 10.79 24.76
CA ARG A 447 5.74 11.90 24.38
C ARG A 447 5.44 13.20 25.11
N ASN A 448 4.20 13.42 25.52
CA ASN A 448 3.80 14.61 26.27
C ASN A 448 3.85 14.41 27.80
N GLY A 449 4.42 13.30 28.27
CA GLY A 449 4.58 13.02 29.71
C GLY A 449 3.34 12.42 30.40
N GLU A 450 2.23 12.26 29.66
CA GLU A 450 0.96 11.72 30.17
C GLU A 450 0.96 10.17 30.20
N VAL A 451 2.06 9.60 30.72
CA VAL A 451 2.31 8.15 30.68
C VAL A 451 1.23 7.37 31.43
N GLU A 452 0.71 7.90 32.52
CA GLU A 452 -0.35 7.26 33.33
C GLU A 452 -1.63 7.09 32.49
N ARG A 453 -2.01 8.12 31.70
CA ARG A 453 -3.15 8.05 30.79
C ARG A 453 -2.91 7.04 29.67
N ALA A 454 -1.67 6.94 29.16
CA ALA A 454 -1.33 5.93 28.17
C ALA A 454 -1.49 4.51 28.73
N LEU A 455 -1.07 4.25 29.96
CA LEU A 455 -1.25 2.97 30.64
C LEU A 455 -2.74 2.65 30.88
N LEU A 456 -3.54 3.65 31.29
CA LEU A 456 -4.98 3.48 31.45
C LEU A 456 -5.66 3.11 30.11
N LEU A 457 -5.26 3.76 29.02
CA LEU A 457 -5.78 3.45 27.68
C LEU A 457 -5.38 2.02 27.26
N LEU A 458 -4.13 1.61 27.51
CA LEU A 458 -3.65 0.25 27.23
C LEU A 458 -4.46 -0.80 27.99
N ASN A 459 -4.68 -0.59 29.30
CA ASN A 459 -5.49 -1.48 30.13
C ASN A 459 -6.95 -1.54 29.67
N ALA A 460 -7.50 -0.41 29.20
CA ALA A 460 -8.85 -0.38 28.64
C ALA A 460 -8.96 -1.19 27.32
N LEU A 461 -7.88 -1.23 26.52
CA LEU A 461 -7.81 -2.07 25.33
C LEU A 461 -7.71 -3.55 25.68
N GLU A 462 -7.03 -3.92 26.76
CA GLU A 462 -6.99 -5.28 27.30
C GLU A 462 -8.38 -5.75 27.76
N GLY A 463 -9.11 -4.92 28.50
CA GLY A 463 -10.44 -5.26 29.05
C GLY A 463 -11.53 -5.42 27.98
N LYS A 464 -11.36 -4.83 26.78
CA LYS A 464 -12.27 -4.96 25.65
C LYS A 464 -12.05 -6.24 24.81
N GLY A 465 -11.20 -7.16 25.25
CA GLY A 465 -10.79 -8.38 24.54
C GLY A 465 -11.87 -9.41 24.25
N GLY A 466 -13.15 -9.13 24.51
CA GLY A 466 -14.30 -9.93 24.04
C GLY A 466 -14.87 -9.51 22.68
N GLY A 467 -14.37 -8.48 22.04
CA GLY A 467 -14.86 -7.95 20.76
C GLY A 467 -13.70 -7.64 19.82
N LYS A 468 -13.95 -7.50 18.55
CA LYS A 468 -13.15 -7.30 17.33
C LYS A 468 -11.72 -6.68 17.38
N HIS A 469 -11.20 -6.33 18.54
CA HIS A 469 -9.84 -5.81 18.71
C HIS A 469 -8.95 -6.91 19.30
N HIS A 470 -8.21 -7.60 18.45
CA HIS A 470 -7.15 -8.49 18.91
C HIS A 470 -6.06 -7.66 19.59
N LEU A 471 -5.68 -8.06 20.80
CA LEU A 471 -4.53 -7.51 21.51
C LEU A 471 -3.29 -7.61 20.58
N HIS A 472 -2.66 -6.48 20.29
CA HIS A 472 -1.57 -6.42 19.32
C HIS A 472 -0.29 -5.96 20.00
N ILE A 473 0.83 -6.68 19.77
CA ILE A 473 2.14 -6.37 20.35
C ILE A 473 2.55 -4.90 20.14
N GLY A 474 2.18 -4.31 19.00
CA GLY A 474 2.50 -2.92 18.66
C GLY A 474 2.02 -1.88 19.68
N TYR A 475 0.91 -2.11 20.39
CA TYR A 475 0.45 -1.20 21.45
C TYR A 475 1.45 -1.17 22.61
N TYR A 476 1.92 -2.35 23.02
CA TYR A 476 2.92 -2.49 24.09
C TYR A 476 4.26 -1.91 23.66
N SER A 477 4.70 -2.16 22.44
CA SER A 477 5.96 -1.59 21.92
C SER A 477 5.97 -0.07 21.98
N VAL A 478 4.85 0.58 21.60
CA VAL A 478 4.72 2.05 21.68
C VAL A 478 4.80 2.53 23.14
N VAL A 479 4.11 1.87 24.07
CA VAL A 479 4.12 2.27 25.49
C VAL A 479 5.49 2.00 26.12
N ILE A 480 6.14 0.87 25.79
CA ILE A 480 7.50 0.56 26.28
C ILE A 480 8.50 1.63 25.77
N ASP A 481 8.43 2.04 24.49
CA ASP A 481 9.30 3.13 23.96
C ASP A 481 9.04 4.45 24.70
N GLY A 482 7.78 4.79 24.95
CA GLY A 482 7.40 5.97 25.71
C GLY A 482 7.89 5.94 27.16
N LEU A 483 7.78 4.79 27.83
CA LEU A 483 8.28 4.59 29.21
C LEU A 483 9.82 4.71 29.26
N CYS A 484 10.53 4.14 28.28
CA CYS A 484 11.98 4.28 28.16
C CYS A 484 12.39 5.75 27.96
N GLY A 485 11.68 6.48 27.12
CA GLY A 485 11.90 7.92 26.90
C GLY A 485 11.61 8.77 28.13
N ALA A 486 10.60 8.40 28.92
CA ALA A 486 10.25 9.05 30.21
C ALA A 486 11.15 8.63 31.38
N LYS A 487 12.22 7.86 31.14
CA LYS A 487 13.14 7.32 32.15
C LYS A 487 12.46 6.40 33.20
N LYS A 488 11.28 5.84 32.86
CA LYS A 488 10.56 4.85 33.70
C LYS A 488 10.91 3.42 33.23
N LEU A 489 12.21 3.10 33.17
CA LEU A 489 12.70 1.84 32.59
C LEU A 489 12.23 0.60 33.37
N ASP A 490 12.08 0.69 34.69
CA ASP A 490 11.61 -0.41 35.53
C ASP A 490 10.17 -0.82 35.16
N VAL A 491 9.31 0.16 34.89
CA VAL A 491 7.93 -0.08 34.45
C VAL A 491 7.93 -0.66 33.01
N ALA A 492 8.83 -0.17 32.15
CA ALA A 492 8.99 -0.70 30.78
C ALA A 492 9.40 -2.18 30.80
N ARG A 493 10.34 -2.57 31.69
CA ARG A 493 10.76 -3.96 31.88
C ARG A 493 9.63 -4.84 32.42
N ALA A 494 8.91 -4.35 33.42
CA ALA A 494 7.77 -5.08 33.98
C ALA A 494 6.73 -5.36 32.88
N LEU A 495 6.40 -4.35 32.08
CA LEU A 495 5.46 -4.48 30.98
C LEU A 495 5.97 -5.44 29.87
N PHE A 496 7.27 -5.39 29.56
CA PHE A 496 7.91 -6.31 28.61
C PHE A 496 7.87 -7.77 29.10
N ASN A 497 8.21 -8.00 30.38
CA ASN A 497 8.20 -9.33 30.98
C ASN A 497 6.80 -9.92 31.11
N ASP A 498 5.77 -9.09 31.16
CA ASP A 498 4.36 -9.51 31.27
C ASP A 498 3.76 -9.91 29.91
N LEU A 499 4.38 -9.60 28.78
CA LEU A 499 3.88 -9.91 27.44
C LEU A 499 3.55 -11.41 27.25
N PRO A 500 4.39 -12.37 27.67
CA PRO A 500 4.10 -13.78 27.51
C PRO A 500 2.86 -14.24 28.30
N SER A 501 2.61 -13.67 29.49
CA SER A 501 1.41 -13.96 30.31
C SER A 501 0.12 -13.56 29.59
N LYS A 502 0.20 -12.54 28.72
CA LYS A 502 -0.90 -12.04 27.87
C LYS A 502 -1.00 -12.79 26.53
N GLY A 503 -0.20 -13.84 26.31
CA GLY A 503 -0.15 -14.60 25.08
C GLY A 503 0.52 -13.86 23.90
N LEU A 504 1.24 -12.77 24.18
CA LEU A 504 1.99 -12.00 23.21
C LEU A 504 3.47 -12.42 23.22
N LYS A 505 4.04 -12.63 22.04
CA LYS A 505 5.47 -12.89 21.91
C LYS A 505 6.20 -11.61 21.54
N PRO A 506 7.20 -11.18 22.33
CA PRO A 506 8.04 -10.05 21.94
C PRO A 506 8.68 -10.31 20.57
N ASP A 507 8.68 -9.30 19.71
CA ASP A 507 9.27 -9.32 18.38
C ASP A 507 10.60 -8.53 18.34
N VAL A 508 11.27 -8.55 17.19
CA VAL A 508 12.54 -7.81 16.98
C VAL A 508 12.41 -6.34 17.34
N VAL A 509 11.26 -5.73 17.05
CA VAL A 509 11.02 -4.30 17.32
C VAL A 509 10.95 -4.05 18.83
N THR A 510 10.20 -4.89 19.57
CA THR A 510 10.01 -4.75 21.02
C THR A 510 11.36 -4.94 21.77
N TYR A 511 12.16 -5.93 21.37
CA TYR A 511 13.50 -6.10 21.92
C TYR A 511 14.42 -4.91 21.62
N THR A 512 14.41 -4.41 20.38
CA THR A 512 15.21 -3.24 19.97
C THR A 512 14.86 -1.99 20.76
N ILE A 513 13.56 -1.78 21.05
CA ILE A 513 13.07 -0.67 21.88
C ILE A 513 13.63 -0.77 23.31
N LEU A 514 13.61 -1.97 23.91
CA LEU A 514 14.13 -2.15 25.25
C LEU A 514 15.66 -1.96 25.30
N ILE A 515 16.39 -2.49 24.32
CA ILE A 515 17.85 -2.25 24.14
C ILE A 515 18.11 -0.74 24.05
N LYS A 516 17.35 -0.02 23.23
CA LYS A 516 17.44 1.44 23.10
C LYS A 516 17.21 2.13 24.44
N GLY A 517 16.19 1.71 25.19
CA GLY A 517 15.88 2.24 26.51
C GLY A 517 17.02 2.02 27.49
N CYS A 518 17.62 0.83 27.55
CA CYS A 518 18.79 0.53 28.38
C CYS A 518 19.99 1.40 27.98
N CYS A 519 20.28 1.53 26.68
CA CYS A 519 21.38 2.39 26.17
C CYS A 519 21.18 3.86 26.55
N GLN A 520 19.95 4.39 26.42
CA GLN A 520 19.64 5.78 26.75
C GLN A 520 19.78 6.10 28.25
N ASN A 521 19.59 5.08 29.11
CA ASN A 521 19.76 5.20 30.55
C ASN A 521 21.17 4.80 31.02
N GLY A 522 22.11 4.56 30.12
CA GLY A 522 23.50 4.23 30.46
C GLY A 522 23.73 2.78 30.94
N LEU A 523 22.70 1.92 30.88
CA LEU A 523 22.73 0.54 31.35
C LEU A 523 23.21 -0.40 30.22
N LEU A 524 24.47 -0.24 29.81
CA LEU A 524 25.03 -0.90 28.63
C LEU A 524 25.16 -2.43 28.79
N GLU A 525 25.51 -2.91 29.99
CA GLU A 525 25.59 -4.35 30.25
C GLU A 525 24.22 -5.01 30.13
N GLU A 526 23.20 -4.34 30.65
CA GLU A 526 21.84 -4.82 30.54
C GLU A 526 21.32 -4.80 29.09
N ALA A 527 21.73 -3.80 28.29
CA ALA A 527 21.44 -3.79 26.86
C ALA A 527 22.01 -5.03 26.14
N LYS A 528 23.21 -5.48 26.53
CA LYS A 528 23.82 -6.72 26.03
C LYS A 528 23.04 -7.95 26.47
N ASP A 529 22.59 -8.01 27.74
CA ASP A 529 21.79 -9.12 28.25
C ASP A 529 20.44 -9.23 27.50
N VAL A 530 19.80 -8.09 27.18
CA VAL A 530 18.57 -8.07 26.40
C VAL A 530 18.81 -8.53 24.96
N LEU A 531 19.95 -8.18 24.36
CA LEU A 531 20.35 -8.67 23.03
C LEU A 531 20.55 -10.20 23.04
N LEU A 532 21.24 -10.73 24.04
CA LEU A 532 21.42 -12.18 24.21
C LEU A 532 20.09 -12.91 24.36
N LYS A 533 19.15 -12.36 25.16
CA LYS A 533 17.78 -12.90 25.30
C LYS A 533 17.02 -12.91 23.98
N MET A 534 17.20 -11.89 23.15
CA MET A 534 16.62 -11.83 21.81
C MET A 534 17.13 -12.99 20.93
N GLU A 535 18.43 -13.24 20.93
CA GLU A 535 19.05 -14.33 20.17
C GLU A 535 18.62 -15.72 20.70
N GLN A 536 18.55 -15.89 22.02
CA GLN A 536 18.02 -17.09 22.66
C GLN A 536 16.55 -17.37 22.28
N ALA A 537 15.77 -16.32 22.06
CA ALA A 537 14.40 -16.42 21.53
C ALA A 537 14.35 -16.72 20.02
N SER A 538 15.48 -17.04 19.39
CA SER A 538 15.61 -17.29 17.94
C SER A 538 15.23 -16.09 17.06
N LEU A 539 15.36 -14.88 17.58
CA LEU A 539 15.16 -13.64 16.86
C LEU A 539 16.50 -13.04 16.47
N SER A 540 16.78 -12.95 15.17
CA SER A 540 18.03 -12.36 14.69
C SER A 540 17.97 -10.83 14.78
N PRO A 541 18.98 -10.18 15.41
CA PRO A 541 19.12 -8.73 15.39
C PRO A 541 19.21 -8.21 13.95
N ASN A 542 18.49 -7.13 13.67
CA ASN A 542 18.50 -6.45 12.38
C ASN A 542 19.43 -5.24 12.38
N GLU A 543 19.55 -4.56 11.24
CA GLU A 543 20.37 -3.36 11.07
C GLU A 543 20.06 -2.29 12.13
N THR A 544 18.78 -2.05 12.43
CA THR A 544 18.35 -1.07 13.45
C THR A 544 18.83 -1.47 14.86
N THR A 545 18.75 -2.77 15.20
CA THR A 545 19.21 -3.27 16.51
C THR A 545 20.71 -3.03 16.69
N TYR A 546 21.51 -3.36 15.67
CA TYR A 546 22.95 -3.10 15.70
C TYR A 546 23.28 -1.60 15.77
N ASN A 547 22.62 -0.76 14.99
CA ASN A 547 22.81 0.70 15.06
C ASN A 547 22.49 1.25 16.45
N VAL A 548 21.46 0.74 17.12
CA VAL A 548 21.09 1.18 18.48
C VAL A 548 22.17 0.81 19.49
N ILE A 549 22.66 -0.44 19.48
CA ILE A 549 23.64 -0.89 20.48
C ILE A 549 25.03 -0.28 20.23
N VAL A 550 25.44 -0.11 18.97
CA VAL A 550 26.68 0.60 18.60
C VAL A 550 26.63 2.04 19.09
N LYS A 551 25.55 2.79 18.77
CA LYS A 551 25.36 4.17 19.25
C LYS A 551 25.35 4.27 20.77
N GLY A 552 24.70 3.34 21.44
CA GLY A 552 24.67 3.29 22.90
C GLY A 552 26.06 3.16 23.50
N ASN A 553 26.86 2.21 23.01
CA ASN A 553 28.23 1.99 23.48
C ASN A 553 29.17 3.15 23.13
N LEU A 554 29.06 3.75 21.93
CA LEU A 554 29.81 4.94 21.55
C LEU A 554 29.55 6.11 22.49
N ARG A 555 28.28 6.42 22.78
CA ARG A 555 27.88 7.50 23.71
C ARG A 555 28.31 7.22 25.16
N GLY A 556 28.34 5.96 25.55
CA GLY A 556 28.79 5.53 26.88
C GLY A 556 30.30 5.39 27.01
N GLY A 557 31.09 5.74 25.97
CA GLY A 557 32.56 5.66 26.00
C GLY A 557 33.14 4.25 25.93
N LYS A 558 32.29 3.21 25.68
CA LYS A 558 32.74 1.82 25.56
C LYS A 558 33.10 1.48 24.12
N TYR A 559 34.19 2.07 23.62
CA TYR A 559 34.57 2.00 22.21
C TYR A 559 34.94 0.59 21.73
N GLU A 560 35.52 -0.25 22.60
CA GLU A 560 35.87 -1.63 22.24
C GLU A 560 34.62 -2.51 22.01
N ASP A 561 33.61 -2.35 22.86
CA ASP A 561 32.32 -3.04 22.68
C ASP A 561 31.57 -2.52 21.49
N ALA A 562 31.59 -1.20 21.27
CA ALA A 562 31.03 -0.60 20.04
C ALA A 562 31.66 -1.18 18.79
N ALA A 563 33.01 -1.37 18.78
CA ALA A 563 33.70 -1.95 17.64
C ALA A 563 33.35 -3.41 17.41
N LYS A 564 33.16 -4.22 18.46
CA LYS A 564 32.71 -5.62 18.33
C LYS A 564 31.34 -5.70 17.65
N PHE A 565 30.35 -4.94 18.15
CA PHE A 565 29.01 -4.95 17.55
C PHE A 565 28.98 -4.36 16.14
N PHE A 566 29.86 -3.40 15.88
CA PHE A 566 30.03 -2.85 14.54
C PHE A 566 30.61 -3.89 13.57
N ASP A 567 31.58 -4.68 14.02
CA ASP A 567 32.17 -5.77 13.23
C ASP A 567 31.16 -6.88 12.93
N GLU A 568 30.36 -7.27 13.93
CA GLU A 568 29.27 -8.21 13.74
C GLU A 568 28.22 -7.70 12.74
N MET A 569 27.86 -6.42 12.84
CA MET A 569 26.95 -5.74 11.92
C MET A 569 27.44 -5.83 10.48
N CYS A 570 28.72 -5.47 10.24
CA CYS A 570 29.35 -5.54 8.93
C CYS A 570 29.46 -6.99 8.41
N ALA A 571 29.78 -7.96 9.28
CA ALA A 571 29.86 -9.38 8.92
C ALA A 571 28.50 -9.94 8.47
N LYS A 572 27.39 -9.41 9.00
CA LYS A 572 26.02 -9.75 8.57
C LYS A 572 25.56 -8.97 7.32
N GLY A 573 26.42 -8.11 6.75
CA GLY A 573 26.12 -7.33 5.55
C GLY A 573 25.29 -6.07 5.81
N PHE A 574 25.17 -5.63 7.06
CA PHE A 574 24.49 -4.37 7.42
C PHE A 574 25.46 -3.19 7.39
N SER A 575 24.92 -1.98 7.22
CA SER A 575 25.69 -0.73 7.20
C SER A 575 25.25 0.22 8.33
N PRO A 576 26.15 1.05 8.88
CA PRO A 576 25.76 2.07 9.84
C PRO A 576 24.81 3.10 9.22
N ASP A 577 23.81 3.52 9.99
CA ASP A 577 22.93 4.61 9.59
C ASP A 577 23.67 5.97 9.63
N SER A 578 23.10 7.01 9.00
CA SER A 578 23.71 8.35 8.96
C SER A 578 24.05 8.89 10.35
N PHE A 579 23.19 8.66 11.34
CA PHE A 579 23.44 9.10 12.72
C PHE A 579 24.58 8.35 13.40
N THR A 580 24.75 7.04 13.14
CA THR A 580 25.89 6.28 13.64
C THR A 580 27.17 6.80 13.01
N PHE A 581 27.13 7.10 11.70
CA PHE A 581 28.29 7.62 10.97
C PHE A 581 28.64 9.03 11.43
N GLU A 582 27.69 9.95 11.57
CA GLU A 582 27.89 11.29 12.13
C GLU A 582 28.53 11.22 13.53
N LEU A 583 28.00 10.35 14.41
CA LEU A 583 28.55 10.18 15.76
C LEU A 583 30.00 9.67 15.75
N LEU A 584 30.35 8.77 14.82
CA LEU A 584 31.74 8.31 14.65
C LEU A 584 32.67 9.44 14.20
N LEU A 585 32.21 10.33 13.29
CA LEU A 585 32.96 11.50 12.84
C LEU A 585 33.15 12.52 13.96
N ASP A 586 32.09 12.82 14.73
CA ASP A 586 32.14 13.75 15.84
C ASP A 586 33.13 13.28 16.93
N LEU A 587 33.08 11.98 17.25
CA LEU A 587 33.99 11.38 18.24
C LEU A 587 35.44 11.36 17.75
N LEU A 588 35.69 11.21 16.43
CA LEU A 588 37.04 11.30 15.87
C LEU A 588 37.62 12.70 16.03
N GLY A 589 36.78 13.74 15.92
CA GLY A 589 37.18 15.15 16.11
C GLY A 589 37.40 15.56 17.58
N THR A 590 36.77 14.87 18.54
CA THR A 590 36.77 15.28 19.95
C THR A 590 37.63 14.41 20.86
N THR A 591 37.87 13.17 20.50
CA THR A 591 38.75 12.25 21.26
C THR A 591 40.09 12.15 20.55
N ASP A 592 41.20 12.54 21.20
CA ASP A 592 42.56 12.49 20.67
C ASP A 592 42.83 11.12 20.00
N GLN A 593 42.48 11.03 18.71
CA GLN A 593 42.72 9.90 17.78
C GLN A 593 42.54 8.51 18.41
N ASN A 594 41.37 8.21 18.98
CA ASN A 594 41.11 6.88 19.53
C ASN A 594 41.27 5.82 18.40
N PRO A 595 42.22 4.90 18.50
CA PRO A 595 42.57 3.96 17.43
C PRO A 595 41.40 3.05 17.04
N THR A 596 40.48 2.79 17.98
CA THR A 596 39.32 1.93 17.76
C THR A 596 38.27 2.62 16.85
N ILE A 597 38.00 3.92 17.10
CA ILE A 597 37.07 4.69 16.27
C ILE A 597 37.64 4.86 14.86
N PHE A 598 38.93 5.16 14.76
CA PHE A 598 39.62 5.30 13.47
C PHE A 598 39.51 4.01 12.64
N LYS A 599 39.71 2.83 13.25
CA LYS A 599 39.55 1.50 12.59
C LYS A 599 38.12 1.29 12.09
N MET A 600 37.09 1.69 12.85
CA MET A 600 35.70 1.55 12.43
C MET A 600 35.42 2.42 11.19
N ILE A 601 35.89 3.67 11.16
CA ILE A 601 35.71 4.56 10.01
C ILE A 601 36.51 4.05 8.79
N GLN A 602 37.72 3.54 9.00
CA GLN A 602 38.57 2.99 7.93
C GLN A 602 37.92 1.79 7.22
N LYS A 603 37.13 0.97 7.95
CA LYS A 603 36.36 -0.12 7.37
C LYS A 603 35.25 0.35 6.44
N LEU A 604 34.70 1.55 6.65
CA LEU A 604 33.64 2.14 5.82
C LEU A 604 34.19 2.88 4.60
N ALA A 605 35.47 3.23 4.59
CA ALA A 605 36.08 3.96 3.48
C ALA A 605 36.09 3.10 2.19
N PRO A 606 35.69 3.64 1.03
CA PRO A 606 35.82 2.96 -0.26
C PRO A 606 37.27 2.56 -0.52
N ASN A 607 37.48 1.43 -1.20
CA ASN A 607 38.83 0.90 -1.48
C ASN A 607 39.78 1.90 -2.16
N THR A 608 39.23 2.89 -2.87
CA THR A 608 39.96 4.00 -3.50
C THR A 608 40.51 5.02 -2.51
N LEU A 609 39.92 5.14 -1.30
CA LEU A 609 40.37 6.05 -0.24
C LEU A 609 41.27 5.33 0.79
N LYS A 610 41.20 4.00 0.91
CA LYS A 610 42.03 3.23 1.82
C LYS A 610 43.54 3.34 1.54
N GLN A 611 43.92 3.65 0.28
CA GLN A 611 45.33 3.85 -0.13
C GLN A 611 45.88 5.24 0.19
N LYS A 612 45.04 6.20 0.60
CA LYS A 612 45.43 7.59 0.88
C LYS A 612 45.40 7.95 2.38
N LEU A 613 44.98 7.05 3.24
CA LEU A 613 45.02 7.26 4.69
C LEU A 613 46.39 6.82 5.22
N PRO A 614 47.05 7.66 6.07
CA PRO A 614 48.35 7.30 6.60
C PRO A 614 48.27 6.03 7.41
N SER A 615 49.14 5.05 7.06
CA SER A 615 49.45 3.91 7.85
C SER A 615 50.22 4.33 9.10
N GLN A 616 49.60 4.29 10.27
CA GLN A 616 50.30 4.28 11.55
C GLN A 616 50.36 2.86 12.09
#